data_322bd3bc55a6496ed5328e4942982605
#
_entry.id   322bd3bc55a6496ed5328e4942982605
#
_cell.length_a   1.000
_cell.length_b   1.000
_cell.length_c   1.000
_cell.angle_alpha   90.00
_cell.angle_beta   90.00
_cell.angle_gamma   90.00
#
_symmetry.space_group_name_H-M   'P 1'
#
loop_
_entity.id
_entity.type
_entity.pdbx_description
1 polymer ?
#
loop_
_entity_poly.entity_id
_entity_poly.type
_entity_poly.pdbx_seq_one_letter_code
_entity_poly.pdbx_strand_id
1 'polypeptide(L)'
;MKLTTETKKIFADDIEVSATCVRVPVQRGHGEVIHLETEKEINLEEVKDSINTQNGLILCDSDEDFSPTPVTHAEKSNEVFIGRLRKDLWKDNRANFWIVSDNLRKGAAWNSYQILSSLIKNKSHELLNDEYAEVGDPIDARLNLAVSYIEMGKAYEAKAIIYEVFDLSPNFEQKNKADSLLQKINDQGS
;
A
#
# COMPACT_ATOMS: atom_id res chain seq x y z
N MET A 1 8.84 -26.73 -0.19
CA MET A 1 8.67 -25.94 1.04
C MET A 1 7.85 -24.71 0.70
N LYS A 2 6.88 -24.31 1.53
CA LYS A 2 5.88 -23.27 1.17
C LYS A 2 6.51 -21.94 0.74
N LEU A 3 7.43 -21.41 1.54
CA LEU A 3 8.15 -20.17 1.23
C LEU A 3 8.88 -20.21 -0.13
N THR A 4 9.52 -21.30 -0.46
CA THR A 4 10.26 -21.46 -1.73
C THR A 4 9.34 -21.40 -2.95
N THR A 5 8.15 -22.01 -2.86
CA THR A 5 7.22 -22.10 -4.00
C THR A 5 6.33 -20.88 -4.12
N GLU A 6 5.90 -20.31 -2.99
CA GLU A 6 5.00 -19.15 -2.98
C GLU A 6 5.71 -17.87 -3.40
N THR A 7 6.97 -17.67 -3.04
CA THR A 7 7.75 -16.50 -3.46
C THR A 7 7.83 -16.43 -4.99
N LYS A 8 8.20 -17.52 -5.66
CA LYS A 8 8.21 -17.60 -7.12
C LYS A 8 6.84 -17.26 -7.74
N LYS A 9 5.78 -17.77 -7.14
CA LYS A 9 4.42 -17.55 -7.62
C LYS A 9 3.97 -16.07 -7.44
N ILE A 10 4.32 -15.44 -6.33
CA ILE A 10 3.92 -14.06 -6.02
C ILE A 10 4.64 -13.07 -6.93
N PHE A 11 5.94 -13.27 -7.13
CA PHE A 11 6.73 -12.39 -8.00
C PHE A 11 6.60 -12.74 -9.48
N ALA A 12 5.95 -13.86 -9.81
CA ALA A 12 5.87 -14.39 -11.18
C ALA A 12 7.25 -14.52 -11.85
N ASP A 13 8.27 -14.85 -11.07
CA ASP A 13 9.66 -14.92 -11.48
C ASP A 13 10.35 -16.16 -10.90
N ASP A 14 11.41 -16.63 -11.57
CA ASP A 14 12.19 -17.81 -11.14
C ASP A 14 13.25 -17.46 -10.11
N ILE A 15 12.85 -16.79 -9.05
CA ILE A 15 13.71 -16.42 -7.93
C ILE A 15 14.07 -17.67 -7.12
N GLU A 16 15.37 -17.92 -6.93
CA GLU A 16 15.83 -18.99 -6.04
C GLU A 16 15.67 -18.59 -4.57
N VAL A 17 14.95 -19.41 -3.82
CA VAL A 17 14.69 -19.17 -2.40
C VAL A 17 15.11 -20.36 -1.56
N SER A 18 15.97 -20.11 -0.59
CA SER A 18 16.30 -21.05 0.47
C SER A 18 15.82 -20.49 1.81
N ALA A 19 15.04 -21.25 2.56
CA ALA A 19 14.47 -20.79 3.81
C ALA A 19 14.66 -21.80 4.94
N THR A 20 15.05 -21.29 6.12
CA THR A 20 15.09 -22.06 7.37
C THR A 20 14.13 -21.40 8.36
N CYS A 21 13.15 -22.16 8.82
CA CYS A 21 12.14 -21.66 9.77
C CYS A 21 12.45 -22.18 11.16
N VAL A 22 12.42 -21.28 12.14
CA VAL A 22 12.58 -21.62 13.56
C VAL A 22 11.40 -21.06 14.37
N ARG A 23 11.12 -21.71 15.50
CA ARG A 23 10.18 -21.16 16.47
C ARG A 23 10.94 -20.49 17.60
N VAL A 24 10.49 -19.26 17.91
CA VAL A 24 11.03 -18.45 19.00
C VAL A 24 9.92 -18.12 20.01
N PRO A 25 10.25 -17.91 21.29
CA PRO A 25 9.27 -17.70 22.35
C PRO A 25 8.72 -16.26 22.38
N VAL A 26 8.14 -15.80 21.27
CA VAL A 26 7.39 -14.55 21.20
C VAL A 26 5.90 -14.87 21.09
N GLN A 27 5.08 -14.08 21.75
CA GLN A 27 3.62 -14.28 21.72
C GLN A 27 3.03 -13.97 20.37
N ARG A 28 3.61 -12.98 19.66
CA ARG A 28 3.07 -12.41 18.45
C ARG A 28 4.16 -11.79 17.59
N GLY A 29 3.93 -11.79 16.29
CA GLY A 29 4.86 -11.21 15.30
C GLY A 29 5.81 -12.25 14.71
N HIS A 30 6.24 -11.94 13.49
CA HIS A 30 7.30 -12.67 12.80
C HIS A 30 8.53 -11.79 12.67
N GLY A 31 9.70 -12.43 12.66
CA GLY A 31 10.97 -11.81 12.33
C GLY A 31 11.68 -12.64 11.27
N GLU A 32 12.26 -11.96 10.29
CA GLU A 32 12.90 -12.60 9.13
C GLU A 32 14.25 -11.94 8.85
N VAL A 33 15.31 -12.74 8.82
CA VAL A 33 16.60 -12.31 8.26
C VAL A 33 16.56 -12.62 6.77
N ILE A 34 16.75 -11.60 5.96
CA ILE A 34 16.80 -11.75 4.51
C ILE A 34 18.21 -11.49 4.03
N HIS A 35 18.71 -12.41 3.22
CA HIS A 35 19.91 -12.28 2.43
C HIS A 35 19.49 -12.25 0.95
N LEU A 36 19.74 -11.15 0.29
CA LEU A 36 19.34 -10.90 -1.09
C LEU A 36 20.57 -10.84 -1.99
N GLU A 37 20.49 -11.51 -3.13
CA GLU A 37 21.46 -11.38 -4.23
C GLU A 37 20.74 -10.95 -5.49
N THR A 38 21.30 -9.97 -6.19
CA THR A 38 20.76 -9.42 -7.44
C THR A 38 21.76 -9.61 -8.58
N GLU A 39 21.31 -9.47 -9.82
CA GLU A 39 22.20 -9.49 -10.99
C GLU A 39 23.17 -8.31 -11.02
N LYS A 40 22.70 -7.14 -10.56
CA LYS A 40 23.47 -5.90 -10.55
C LYS A 40 23.91 -5.53 -9.14
N GLU A 41 24.88 -4.63 -9.06
CA GLU A 41 25.28 -4.01 -7.79
C GLU A 41 24.08 -3.31 -7.10
N ILE A 42 24.00 -3.47 -5.77
CA ILE A 42 22.96 -2.86 -4.95
C ILE A 42 23.42 -1.48 -4.46
N ASN A 43 22.65 -0.45 -4.79
CA ASN A 43 22.80 0.87 -4.20
C ASN A 43 21.88 0.98 -2.96
N LEU A 44 22.48 1.01 -1.77
CA LEU A 44 21.71 1.05 -0.52
C LEU A 44 20.87 2.32 -0.36
N GLU A 45 21.32 3.46 -0.86
CA GLU A 45 20.55 4.71 -0.76
C GLU A 45 19.27 4.62 -1.63
N GLU A 46 19.35 4.06 -2.83
CA GLU A 46 18.18 3.80 -3.65
C GLU A 46 17.21 2.81 -2.99
N VAL A 47 17.73 1.81 -2.29
CA VAL A 47 16.90 0.86 -1.52
C VAL A 47 16.20 1.56 -0.35
N LYS A 48 16.92 2.41 0.40
CA LYS A 48 16.34 3.21 1.49
C LYS A 48 15.24 4.15 1.00
N ASP A 49 15.51 4.86 -0.08
CA ASP A 49 14.54 5.76 -0.71
C ASP A 49 13.29 4.99 -1.17
N SER A 50 13.49 3.81 -1.77
CA SER A 50 12.39 2.95 -2.18
C SER A 50 11.55 2.48 -0.98
N ILE A 51 12.17 2.11 0.14
CA ILE A 51 11.46 1.73 1.36
C ILE A 51 10.66 2.92 1.91
N ASN A 52 11.28 4.11 1.99
CA ASN A 52 10.66 5.31 2.56
C ASN A 52 9.48 5.84 1.73
N THR A 53 9.43 5.52 0.45
CA THR A 53 8.32 5.91 -0.44
C THR A 53 7.15 4.92 -0.41
N GLN A 54 7.30 3.73 0.17
CA GLN A 54 6.27 2.71 0.20
C GLN A 54 5.40 2.82 1.45
N ASN A 55 4.09 2.89 1.25
CA ASN A 55 3.12 2.86 2.34
C ASN A 55 3.15 1.53 3.09
N GLY A 56 3.24 1.60 4.42
CA GLY A 56 3.23 0.43 5.28
C GLY A 56 4.61 -0.20 5.51
N LEU A 57 5.69 0.45 5.04
CA LEU A 57 7.07 0.13 5.39
C LEU A 57 7.65 1.24 6.27
N ILE A 58 8.42 0.85 7.28
CA ILE A 58 9.17 1.77 8.16
C ILE A 58 10.61 1.31 8.20
N LEU A 59 11.51 2.18 7.77
CA LEU A 59 12.95 1.95 7.87
C LEU A 59 13.46 2.37 9.26
N CYS A 60 14.00 1.42 10.02
CA CYS A 60 14.66 1.63 11.30
C CYS A 60 16.17 1.70 11.04
N ASP A 61 16.69 2.90 10.76
CA ASP A 61 18.10 3.12 10.35
C ASP A 61 18.81 4.12 11.27
N SER A 62 18.21 4.53 12.39
CA SER A 62 18.87 5.35 13.40
C SER A 62 19.78 4.52 14.31
N ASP A 63 20.82 5.13 14.84
CA ASP A 63 21.73 4.46 15.79
C ASP A 63 21.01 3.94 17.03
N GLU A 64 19.90 4.55 17.40
CA GLU A 64 19.08 4.17 18.56
C GLU A 64 18.06 3.07 18.23
N ASP A 65 17.63 2.97 16.97
CA ASP A 65 16.51 2.07 16.56
C ASP A 65 16.80 1.30 15.27
N PHE A 66 17.97 0.73 15.14
CA PHE A 66 18.37 -0.02 13.93
C PHE A 66 17.93 -1.51 13.95
N SER A 67 17.40 -2.01 15.05
CA SER A 67 17.03 -3.42 15.24
C SER A 67 15.61 -3.55 15.77
N PRO A 68 14.59 -3.39 14.93
CA PRO A 68 13.22 -3.57 15.36
C PRO A 68 12.97 -5.00 15.83
N THR A 69 12.09 -5.18 16.83
CA THR A 69 11.72 -6.50 17.34
C THR A 69 10.23 -6.77 17.19
N PRO A 70 9.80 -8.04 17.11
CA PRO A 70 8.38 -8.38 17.11
C PRO A 70 7.61 -7.77 18.26
N VAL A 71 8.23 -7.75 19.45
CA VAL A 71 7.57 -7.30 20.70
C VAL A 71 7.47 -5.78 20.80
N THR A 72 8.52 -5.06 20.44
CA THR A 72 8.59 -3.60 20.63
C THR A 72 8.03 -2.80 19.49
N HIS A 73 8.02 -3.35 18.26
CA HIS A 73 7.64 -2.63 17.04
C HIS A 73 6.45 -3.26 16.34
N ALA A 74 6.51 -4.57 16.10
CA ALA A 74 5.53 -5.21 15.21
C ALA A 74 4.20 -5.49 15.90
N GLU A 75 4.19 -5.81 17.20
CA GLU A 75 2.97 -6.18 17.90
C GLU A 75 1.89 -5.09 17.84
N LYS A 76 0.72 -5.45 17.30
CA LYS A 76 -0.43 -4.57 17.07
C LYS A 76 -0.21 -3.47 16.03
N SER A 77 0.94 -3.45 15.32
CA SER A 77 1.16 -2.55 14.20
C SER A 77 0.58 -3.10 12.90
N ASN A 78 0.22 -2.20 12.01
CA ASN A 78 -0.15 -2.52 10.62
C ASN A 78 1.05 -2.43 9.68
N GLU A 79 2.19 -1.97 10.16
CA GLU A 79 3.38 -1.69 9.40
C GLU A 79 4.36 -2.87 9.40
N VAL A 80 5.26 -2.86 8.45
CA VAL A 80 6.44 -3.72 8.38
C VAL A 80 7.66 -2.89 8.70
N PHE A 81 8.42 -3.29 9.70
CA PHE A 81 9.63 -2.60 10.13
C PHE A 81 10.85 -3.29 9.54
N ILE A 82 11.72 -2.51 8.90
CA ILE A 82 12.93 -2.99 8.25
C ILE A 82 14.12 -2.35 8.96
N GLY A 83 15.02 -3.17 9.45
CA GLY A 83 16.23 -2.69 10.11
C GLY A 83 17.46 -3.46 9.65
N ARG A 84 18.64 -3.02 10.10
CA ARG A 84 19.94 -3.64 9.83
C ARG A 84 20.25 -3.77 8.34
N LEU A 85 19.71 -2.89 7.52
CA LEU A 85 19.99 -2.87 6.09
C LEU A 85 21.46 -2.53 5.84
N ARG A 86 22.17 -3.42 5.17
CA ARG A 86 23.61 -3.26 4.88
C ARG A 86 24.02 -4.08 3.68
N LYS A 87 25.07 -3.65 2.98
CA LYS A 87 25.75 -4.47 1.96
C LYS A 87 26.33 -5.73 2.58
N ASP A 88 26.49 -6.75 1.77
CA ASP A 88 27.31 -7.91 2.09
C ASP A 88 28.79 -7.50 2.20
N LEU A 89 29.56 -8.24 2.98
CA LEU A 89 30.99 -7.93 3.20
C LEU A 89 31.88 -8.29 2.01
N TRP A 90 31.38 -9.14 1.11
CA TRP A 90 32.20 -9.79 0.09
C TRP A 90 31.74 -9.49 -1.34
N LYS A 91 30.47 -9.11 -1.52
CA LYS A 91 29.88 -8.88 -2.83
C LYS A 91 28.97 -7.66 -2.84
N ASP A 92 29.18 -6.78 -3.81
CA ASP A 92 28.43 -5.54 -3.95
C ASP A 92 26.97 -5.74 -4.45
N ASN A 93 26.70 -6.89 -5.05
CA ASN A 93 25.35 -7.28 -5.51
C ASN A 93 24.55 -8.04 -4.44
N ARG A 94 24.97 -8.00 -3.18
CA ARG A 94 24.29 -8.63 -2.06
C ARG A 94 23.98 -7.63 -0.94
N ALA A 95 22.81 -7.82 -0.33
CA ALA A 95 22.41 -7.08 0.85
C ALA A 95 21.79 -8.00 1.90
N ASN A 96 21.89 -7.56 3.16
CA ASN A 96 21.28 -8.22 4.29
C ASN A 96 20.40 -7.22 5.02
N PHE A 97 19.22 -7.67 5.48
CA PHE A 97 18.36 -6.87 6.31
C PHE A 97 17.47 -7.74 7.21
N TRP A 98 16.88 -7.11 8.19
CA TRP A 98 15.99 -7.71 9.17
C TRP A 98 14.61 -7.12 9.02
N ILE A 99 13.57 -7.96 9.00
CA ILE A 99 12.17 -7.52 8.91
C ILE A 99 11.39 -8.05 10.10
N VAL A 100 10.51 -7.22 10.65
CA VAL A 100 9.51 -7.66 11.63
C VAL A 100 8.13 -7.13 11.28
N SER A 101 7.11 -7.94 11.51
CA SER A 101 5.72 -7.56 11.27
C SER A 101 4.76 -8.35 12.18
N ASP A 102 3.56 -7.79 12.40
CA ASP A 102 2.49 -8.50 13.09
C ASP A 102 1.85 -9.54 12.16
N ASN A 103 2.02 -10.81 12.51
CA ASN A 103 1.54 -11.93 11.70
C ASN A 103 0.01 -12.04 11.65
N LEU A 104 -0.72 -11.47 12.61
CA LEU A 104 -2.19 -11.46 12.61
C LEU A 104 -2.77 -10.27 11.85
N ARG A 105 -2.01 -9.17 11.75
CA ARG A 105 -2.40 -7.96 11.04
C ARG A 105 -1.81 -7.95 9.63
N LYS A 106 -0.57 -7.49 9.47
CA LYS A 106 0.08 -7.38 8.15
C LYS A 106 0.24 -8.74 7.48
N GLY A 107 0.51 -9.78 8.24
CA GLY A 107 0.58 -11.16 7.73
C GLY A 107 -0.77 -11.80 7.38
N ALA A 108 -1.91 -11.21 7.77
CA ALA A 108 -3.23 -11.79 7.57
C ALA A 108 -4.33 -10.74 7.32
N ALA A 109 -5.06 -10.33 8.35
CA ALA A 109 -6.30 -9.56 8.22
C ALA A 109 -6.10 -8.19 7.55
N TRP A 110 -5.08 -7.44 7.96
CA TRP A 110 -4.80 -6.12 7.39
C TRP A 110 -4.36 -6.20 5.93
N ASN A 111 -3.51 -7.16 5.60
CA ASN A 111 -3.09 -7.38 4.22
C ASN A 111 -4.26 -7.74 3.31
N SER A 112 -5.16 -8.61 3.77
CA SER A 112 -6.38 -8.95 3.03
C SER A 112 -7.27 -7.74 2.78
N TYR A 113 -7.42 -6.87 3.78
CA TYR A 113 -8.13 -5.61 3.64
C TYR A 113 -7.46 -4.67 2.62
N GLN A 114 -6.12 -4.53 2.66
CA GLN A 114 -5.38 -3.70 1.72
C GLN A 114 -5.52 -4.22 0.27
N ILE A 115 -5.43 -5.54 0.05
CA ILE A 115 -5.64 -6.15 -1.26
C ILE A 115 -7.06 -5.88 -1.77
N LEU A 116 -8.08 -6.11 -0.94
CA LEU A 116 -9.47 -5.84 -1.30
C LEU A 116 -9.68 -4.36 -1.64
N SER A 117 -9.17 -3.46 -0.83
CA SER A 117 -9.25 -2.01 -1.06
C SER A 117 -8.59 -1.59 -2.38
N SER A 118 -7.43 -2.18 -2.69
CA SER A 118 -6.73 -1.93 -3.96
C SER A 118 -7.54 -2.46 -5.16
N LEU A 119 -8.10 -3.66 -5.06
CA LEU A 119 -8.93 -4.23 -6.12
C LEU A 119 -10.21 -3.41 -6.38
N ILE A 120 -10.85 -2.91 -5.33
CA ILE A 120 -12.02 -2.05 -5.46
C ILE A 120 -11.65 -0.73 -6.14
N LYS A 121 -10.54 -0.10 -5.73
CA LYS A 121 -10.05 1.14 -6.35
C LYS A 121 -9.71 0.93 -7.83
N ASN A 122 -8.98 -0.11 -8.16
CA ASN A 122 -8.60 -0.42 -9.54
C ASN A 122 -9.82 -0.73 -10.40
N LYS A 123 -10.78 -1.51 -9.88
CA LYS A 123 -12.02 -1.83 -10.61
C LYS A 123 -12.89 -0.60 -10.82
N SER A 124 -12.95 0.30 -9.85
CA SER A 124 -13.64 1.59 -10.02
C SER A 124 -12.98 2.45 -11.10
N HIS A 125 -11.64 2.41 -11.19
CA HIS A 125 -10.88 3.08 -12.26
C HIS A 125 -11.12 2.45 -13.63
N GLU A 126 -11.14 1.11 -13.72
CA GLU A 126 -11.44 0.40 -14.98
C GLU A 126 -12.87 0.69 -15.45
N LEU A 127 -13.86 0.58 -14.58
CA LEU A 127 -15.25 0.88 -14.91
C LEU A 127 -15.45 2.34 -15.34
N LEU A 128 -14.75 3.28 -14.70
CA LEU A 128 -14.78 4.69 -15.10
C LEU A 128 -14.10 4.92 -16.45
N ASN A 129 -13.02 4.19 -16.76
CA ASN A 129 -12.31 4.31 -18.03
C ASN A 129 -13.07 3.63 -19.19
N ASP A 130 -13.72 2.49 -18.97
CA ASP A 130 -14.46 1.77 -20.01
C ASP A 130 -15.81 2.45 -20.34
N GLU A 131 -16.50 3.00 -19.34
CA GLU A 131 -17.81 3.61 -19.53
C GLU A 131 -17.74 5.06 -20.03
N TYR A 132 -16.59 5.74 -19.86
CA TYR A 132 -16.37 7.15 -20.18
C TYR A 132 -15.22 7.40 -21.18
N ALA A 133 -14.71 6.39 -21.85
CA ALA A 133 -13.66 6.53 -22.86
C ALA A 133 -14.08 7.42 -24.06
N GLU A 134 -15.38 7.73 -24.21
CA GLU A 134 -15.94 8.63 -25.22
C GLU A 134 -16.39 10.00 -24.70
N VAL A 135 -16.28 10.30 -23.39
CA VAL A 135 -16.89 11.50 -22.80
C VAL A 135 -15.88 12.32 -21.99
N GLY A 136 -15.17 13.22 -22.67
CA GLY A 136 -14.63 14.45 -22.06
C GLY A 136 -13.64 14.28 -20.88
N ASP A 137 -13.51 15.33 -20.09
CA ASP A 137 -12.60 15.44 -18.95
C ASP A 137 -12.96 14.40 -17.85
N PRO A 138 -11.98 13.63 -17.35
CA PRO A 138 -12.20 12.64 -16.30
C PRO A 138 -12.78 13.19 -14.98
N ILE A 139 -12.55 14.47 -14.68
CA ILE A 139 -13.10 15.15 -13.52
C ILE A 139 -14.59 15.43 -13.73
N ASP A 140 -14.97 15.86 -14.90
CA ASP A 140 -16.39 16.10 -15.24
C ASP A 140 -17.19 14.80 -15.22
N ALA A 141 -16.61 13.69 -15.67
CA ALA A 141 -17.24 12.38 -15.58
C ALA A 141 -17.52 11.97 -14.13
N ARG A 142 -16.57 12.19 -13.21
CA ARG A 142 -16.75 11.93 -11.76
C ARG A 142 -17.83 12.83 -11.15
N LEU A 143 -17.86 14.09 -11.51
CA LEU A 143 -18.90 15.01 -11.06
C LEU A 143 -20.31 14.59 -11.54
N ASN A 144 -20.41 14.10 -12.76
CA ASN A 144 -21.67 13.57 -13.29
C ASN A 144 -22.10 12.28 -12.58
N LEU A 145 -21.14 11.38 -12.26
CA LEU A 145 -21.41 10.19 -11.47
C LEU A 145 -21.88 10.55 -10.05
N ALA A 146 -21.28 11.56 -9.41
CA ALA A 146 -21.74 12.05 -8.12
C ALA A 146 -23.18 12.58 -8.17
N VAL A 147 -23.56 13.28 -9.24
CA VAL A 147 -24.95 13.70 -9.47
C VAL A 147 -25.89 12.50 -9.52
N SER A 148 -25.53 11.46 -10.26
CA SER A 148 -26.35 10.23 -10.36
C SER A 148 -26.54 9.55 -9.00
N TYR A 149 -25.49 9.49 -8.17
CA TYR A 149 -25.60 8.95 -6.82
C TYR A 149 -26.49 9.80 -5.91
N ILE A 150 -26.46 11.13 -6.03
CA ILE A 150 -27.37 12.02 -5.30
C ILE A 150 -28.83 11.73 -5.69
N GLU A 151 -29.10 11.60 -6.98
CA GLU A 151 -30.43 11.29 -7.49
C GLU A 151 -30.95 9.91 -7.03
N MET A 152 -30.04 8.94 -6.86
CA MET A 152 -30.34 7.62 -6.31
C MET A 152 -30.47 7.60 -4.77
N GLY A 153 -30.33 8.74 -4.08
CA GLY A 153 -30.37 8.82 -2.63
C GLY A 153 -29.12 8.27 -1.92
N LYS A 154 -28.03 8.04 -2.64
CA LYS A 154 -26.78 7.48 -2.14
C LYS A 154 -25.78 8.59 -1.77
N ALA A 155 -26.14 9.36 -0.75
CA ALA A 155 -25.39 10.55 -0.32
C ALA A 155 -23.94 10.25 0.11
N TYR A 156 -23.69 9.09 0.72
CA TYR A 156 -22.36 8.70 1.18
C TYR A 156 -21.41 8.44 0.00
N GLU A 157 -21.87 7.68 -0.97
CA GLU A 157 -21.11 7.34 -2.18
C GLU A 157 -20.84 8.59 -3.02
N ALA A 158 -21.82 9.49 -3.14
CA ALA A 158 -21.66 10.77 -3.81
C ALA A 158 -20.59 11.64 -3.16
N LYS A 159 -20.58 11.74 -1.82
CA LYS A 159 -19.55 12.49 -1.08
C LYS A 159 -18.15 11.92 -1.32
N ALA A 160 -17.99 10.60 -1.32
CA ALA A 160 -16.69 9.97 -1.55
C ALA A 160 -16.11 10.37 -2.92
N ILE A 161 -16.93 10.33 -3.98
CA ILE A 161 -16.51 10.74 -5.33
C ILE A 161 -16.16 12.23 -5.41
N ILE A 162 -16.93 13.09 -4.74
CA ILE A 162 -16.66 14.53 -4.75
C ILE A 162 -15.33 14.85 -4.04
N TYR A 163 -15.01 14.15 -2.95
CA TYR A 163 -13.72 14.31 -2.28
C TYR A 163 -12.56 13.85 -3.17
N GLU A 164 -12.71 12.75 -3.92
CA GLU A 164 -11.70 12.33 -4.91
C GLU A 164 -11.47 13.41 -5.99
N VAL A 165 -12.50 14.13 -6.40
CA VAL A 165 -12.37 15.24 -7.37
C VAL A 165 -11.45 16.35 -6.83
N PHE A 166 -11.54 16.70 -5.54
CA PHE A 166 -10.66 17.71 -4.97
C PHE A 166 -9.19 17.28 -4.95
N ASP A 167 -8.92 15.98 -4.80
CA ASP A 167 -7.55 15.42 -4.84
C ASP A 167 -6.94 15.42 -6.24
N LEU A 168 -7.77 15.49 -7.30
CA LEU A 168 -7.35 15.51 -8.70
C LEU A 168 -7.02 16.92 -9.25
N SER A 169 -6.93 17.94 -8.40
CA SER A 169 -6.64 19.32 -8.80
C SER A 169 -7.64 19.89 -9.82
N PRO A 170 -8.92 19.93 -9.52
CA PRO A 170 -9.96 20.43 -10.43
C PRO A 170 -9.75 21.90 -10.79
N ASN A 171 -10.15 22.28 -12.00
CA ASN A 171 -10.20 23.68 -12.39
C ASN A 171 -11.27 24.44 -11.59
N PHE A 172 -11.33 25.77 -11.77
CA PHE A 172 -12.24 26.63 -10.98
C PHE A 172 -13.72 26.26 -11.16
N GLU A 173 -14.14 25.92 -12.35
CA GLU A 173 -15.53 25.57 -12.68
C GLU A 173 -15.91 24.20 -12.09
N GLN A 174 -15.05 23.23 -12.21
CA GLN A 174 -15.20 21.89 -11.63
C GLN A 174 -15.25 21.94 -10.10
N LYS A 175 -14.42 22.78 -9.47
CA LYS A 175 -14.41 22.99 -8.03
C LYS A 175 -15.73 23.58 -7.56
N ASN A 176 -16.23 24.61 -8.21
CA ASN A 176 -17.53 25.22 -7.88
C ASN A 176 -18.69 24.22 -8.01
N LYS A 177 -18.66 23.35 -9.05
CA LYS A 177 -19.64 22.28 -9.22
C LYS A 177 -19.57 21.26 -8.08
N ALA A 178 -18.37 20.84 -7.67
CA ALA A 178 -18.16 19.94 -6.55
C ALA A 178 -18.69 20.50 -5.22
N ASP A 179 -18.36 21.77 -4.91
CA ASP A 179 -18.83 22.46 -3.72
C ASP A 179 -20.36 22.56 -3.68
N SER A 180 -20.99 22.89 -4.82
CA SER A 180 -22.45 22.97 -4.96
C SER A 180 -23.13 21.60 -4.71
N LEU A 181 -22.53 20.51 -5.18
CA LEU A 181 -23.04 19.16 -4.95
C LEU A 181 -22.93 18.76 -3.48
N LEU A 182 -21.83 19.10 -2.79
CA LEU A 182 -21.69 18.86 -1.34
C LEU A 182 -22.75 19.61 -0.54
N GLN A 183 -23.02 20.88 -0.90
CA GLN A 183 -24.07 21.66 -0.25
C GLN A 183 -25.44 21.02 -0.44
N LYS A 184 -25.78 20.60 -1.66
CA LYS A 184 -27.03 19.90 -1.97
C LYS A 184 -27.23 18.62 -1.14
N ILE A 185 -26.18 17.85 -0.94
CA ILE A 185 -26.22 16.63 -0.12
C ILE A 185 -26.48 16.97 1.36
N ASN A 186 -25.86 18.04 1.86
CA ASN A 186 -26.03 18.44 3.26
C ASN A 186 -27.43 18.99 3.52
N ASP A 187 -28.02 19.72 2.57
CA ASP A 187 -29.39 20.28 2.66
C ASP A 187 -30.47 19.18 2.61
N GLN A 188 -30.21 18.06 1.94
CA GLN A 188 -31.13 16.90 1.88
C GLN A 188 -31.04 15.98 3.11
N GLY A 189 -30.00 16.12 3.93
CA GLY A 189 -29.78 15.32 5.14
C GLY A 189 -30.24 16.00 6.43
N SER A 190 -30.84 17.18 6.35
CA SER A 190 -31.44 17.92 7.46
C SER A 190 -32.96 17.81 7.43
#